data_d5375996573bc64ac703572f10d338d5
#
_entry.id   d5375996573bc64ac703572f10d338d5
#
_cell.length_a   1.000
_cell.length_b   1.000
_cell.length_c   1.000
_cell.angle_alpha   90.00
_cell.angle_beta   90.00
_cell.angle_gamma   90.00
#
_symmetry.space_group_name_H-M   'P 1'
#
loop_
_entity.id
_entity.type
_entity.pdbx_description
1 polymer ?
#
loop_
_entity_poly.entity_id
_entity_poly.type
_entity_poly.pdbx_seq_one_letter_code
_entity_poly.pdbx_strand_id
1 'polypeptide(L)'
;MAKGSGKASGRLMRAALKYLKRANRRNRPGRMNAHFRDHVFGGHVKPGQPKGSGYHYRPGGEDFPGRRLKPGTVNRDPRTGAYEAEPEFFDPTRNPPHGEWKPKAGNNGVSSFYPDHWTPAEVDAAVPGAFNNAVPAGGNMWRGTYRGLTIEGFYDGAGGFTHGWPVL
;
A
#
# COMPACT_ATOMS: atom_id res chain seq x y z
N MET A 1 7.63 -0.57 31.43
CA MET A 1 8.77 0.03 30.66
C MET A 1 8.72 -0.46 29.22
N ALA A 2 8.09 0.30 28.36
CA ALA A 2 7.97 -0.05 26.93
C ALA A 2 8.99 0.76 26.11
N LYS A 3 10.23 0.30 26.03
CA LYS A 3 11.30 0.92 25.21
C LYS A 3 11.73 0.07 24.00
N GLY A 4 10.94 -0.92 23.57
CA GLY A 4 11.33 -1.86 22.52
C GLY A 4 10.71 -1.66 21.13
N SER A 5 9.54 -1.04 21.01
CA SER A 5 8.78 -0.99 19.75
C SER A 5 9.29 0.07 18.75
N GLY A 6 9.72 1.22 19.22
CA GLY A 6 10.10 2.33 18.32
C GLY A 6 11.35 2.08 17.46
N LYS A 7 12.30 1.26 17.92
CA LYS A 7 13.52 0.96 17.14
C LYS A 7 13.29 -0.09 16.05
N ALA A 8 12.34 -1.01 16.25
CA ALA A 8 12.04 -2.06 15.27
C ALA A 8 11.20 -1.52 14.12
N SER A 9 10.20 -0.67 14.40
CA SER A 9 9.34 -0.06 13.38
C SER A 9 10.14 0.88 12.48
N GLY A 10 10.93 1.78 13.04
CA GLY A 10 11.81 2.66 12.26
C GLY A 10 12.81 1.90 11.38
N ARG A 11 13.15 0.66 11.73
CA ARG A 11 14.00 -0.20 10.90
C ARG A 11 13.27 -0.62 9.62
N LEU A 12 12.01 -1.07 9.71
CA LEU A 12 11.22 -1.47 8.54
C LEU A 12 10.93 -0.30 7.62
N MET A 13 10.63 0.88 8.14
CA MET A 13 10.44 2.08 7.32
C MET A 13 11.72 2.42 6.54
N ARG A 14 12.88 2.43 7.18
CA ARG A 14 14.16 2.65 6.49
C ARG A 14 14.44 1.59 5.44
N ALA A 15 14.15 0.34 5.74
CA ALA A 15 14.27 -0.77 4.78
C ALA A 15 13.33 -0.59 3.59
N ALA A 16 12.08 -0.15 3.81
CA ALA A 16 11.12 0.09 2.75
C ALA A 16 11.55 1.22 1.81
N LEU A 17 12.02 2.34 2.36
CA LEU A 17 12.49 3.48 1.56
C LEU A 17 13.73 3.09 0.72
N LYS A 18 14.65 2.33 1.30
CA LYS A 18 15.82 1.81 0.59
C LYS A 18 15.43 0.80 -0.48
N TYR A 19 14.47 -0.07 -0.19
CA TYR A 19 13.96 -1.06 -1.12
C TYR A 19 13.33 -0.39 -2.34
N LEU A 20 12.43 0.58 -2.15
CA LEU A 20 11.81 1.34 -3.23
C LEU A 20 12.84 1.99 -4.13
N LYS A 21 13.83 2.64 -3.55
CA LYS A 21 14.90 3.30 -4.30
C LYS A 21 15.68 2.34 -5.20
N ARG A 22 15.88 1.09 -4.75
CA ARG A 22 16.56 0.04 -5.54
C ARG A 22 15.63 -0.59 -6.57
N ALA A 23 14.44 -1.00 -6.16
CA ALA A 23 13.51 -1.73 -7.00
C ALA A 23 13.02 -0.88 -8.17
N ASN A 24 12.78 0.42 -7.94
CA ASN A 24 12.27 1.33 -8.96
C ASN A 24 13.31 1.71 -10.05
N ARG A 25 14.58 1.35 -9.84
CA ARG A 25 15.63 1.54 -10.87
C ARG A 25 15.63 0.48 -11.96
N ARG A 26 14.92 -0.64 -11.75
CA ARG A 26 14.97 -1.80 -12.66
C ARG A 26 13.58 -2.39 -12.82
N ASN A 27 12.98 -2.22 -13.99
CA ASN A 27 11.82 -3.01 -14.36
C ASN A 27 12.25 -4.47 -14.54
N ARG A 28 11.61 -5.37 -13.80
CA ARG A 28 11.82 -6.81 -13.92
C ARG A 28 10.52 -7.46 -14.40
N PRO A 29 10.58 -8.34 -15.42
CA PRO A 29 9.43 -9.16 -15.82
C PRO A 29 8.85 -9.93 -14.60
N GLY A 30 7.51 -10.01 -14.52
CA GLY A 30 6.83 -10.70 -13.43
C GLY A 30 6.83 -9.96 -12.09
N ARG A 31 7.16 -8.67 -12.08
CA ARG A 31 7.10 -7.78 -10.92
C ARG A 31 6.24 -6.55 -11.22
N MET A 32 5.72 -5.89 -10.18
CA MET A 32 5.09 -4.58 -10.37
C MET A 32 6.13 -3.59 -10.95
N ASN A 33 5.69 -2.70 -11.84
CA ASN A 33 6.51 -1.57 -12.25
C ASN A 33 6.62 -0.52 -11.13
N ALA A 34 7.52 0.45 -11.29
CA ALA A 34 7.77 1.48 -10.28
C ALA A 34 6.51 2.25 -9.88
N HIS A 35 5.67 2.63 -10.84
CA HIS A 35 4.44 3.37 -10.57
C HIS A 35 3.47 2.59 -9.68
N PHE A 36 3.24 1.31 -10.00
CA PHE A 36 2.33 0.46 -9.23
C PHE A 36 2.92 0.07 -7.88
N ARG A 37 4.22 -0.14 -7.79
CA ARG A 37 4.90 -0.37 -6.52
C ARG A 37 4.77 0.83 -5.59
N ASP A 38 5.01 2.03 -6.09
CA ASP A 38 4.83 3.27 -5.32
C ASP A 38 3.37 3.44 -4.89
N HIS A 39 2.41 3.08 -5.75
CA HIS A 39 0.98 3.10 -5.43
C HIS A 39 0.65 2.19 -4.25
N VAL A 40 1.20 0.99 -4.21
CA VAL A 40 0.99 0.03 -3.10
C VAL A 40 1.68 0.51 -1.83
N PHE A 41 2.91 0.97 -1.91
CA PHE A 41 3.69 1.35 -0.73
C PHE A 41 3.16 2.63 -0.09
N GLY A 42 3.52 3.78 -0.60
CA GLY A 42 3.15 5.07 -0.02
C GLY A 42 1.99 5.77 -0.72
N GLY A 43 1.56 5.24 -1.86
CA GLY A 43 0.53 5.87 -2.67
C GLY A 43 0.98 7.16 -3.32
N HIS A 44 0.04 7.85 -3.93
CA HIS A 44 0.28 9.07 -4.67
C HIS A 44 -0.60 10.22 -4.19
N VAL A 45 -0.03 11.41 -4.19
CA VAL A 45 -0.76 12.66 -4.08
C VAL A 45 -0.32 13.58 -5.21
N LYS A 46 -1.27 14.04 -6.02
CA LYS A 46 -0.99 14.99 -7.09
C LYS A 46 -1.29 16.39 -6.59
N PRO A 47 -0.33 17.35 -6.73
CA PRO A 47 -0.60 18.73 -6.40
C PRO A 47 -1.86 19.25 -7.09
N GLY A 48 -2.69 19.98 -6.36
CA GLY A 48 -3.94 20.52 -6.88
C GLY A 48 -5.10 19.54 -7.02
N GLN A 49 -4.89 18.23 -6.91
CA GLN A 49 -5.96 17.23 -6.93
C GLN A 49 -6.61 17.13 -5.55
N PRO A 50 -7.95 16.92 -5.47
CA PRO A 50 -8.67 16.93 -4.19
C PRO A 50 -8.44 15.68 -3.33
N LYS A 51 -7.87 14.61 -3.89
CA LYS A 51 -7.72 13.31 -3.20
C LYS A 51 -6.39 12.65 -3.54
N GLY A 52 -5.87 11.85 -2.59
CA GLY A 52 -4.76 10.94 -2.82
C GLY A 52 -5.24 9.57 -3.31
N SER A 53 -4.32 8.68 -3.68
CA SER A 53 -4.61 7.33 -4.16
C SER A 53 -3.58 6.32 -3.71
N GLY A 54 -3.98 5.05 -3.61
CA GLY A 54 -3.10 3.97 -3.15
C GLY A 54 -2.89 3.98 -1.65
N TYR A 55 -1.68 3.61 -1.24
CA TYR A 55 -1.25 3.48 0.15
C TYR A 55 -1.85 2.24 0.82
N HIS A 56 -1.12 1.13 0.71
CA HIS A 56 -1.54 -0.19 1.20
C HIS A 56 -0.49 -0.86 2.10
N TYR A 57 0.59 -0.16 2.46
CA TYR A 57 1.64 -0.72 3.29
C TYR A 57 2.21 0.30 4.28
N ARG A 58 2.22 -0.08 5.56
CA ARG A 58 2.79 0.71 6.67
C ARG A 58 3.90 -0.11 7.33
N PRO A 59 5.16 0.07 6.92
CA PRO A 59 6.29 -0.72 7.43
C PRO A 59 6.44 -0.60 8.95
N GLY A 60 6.22 -1.69 9.68
CA GLY A 60 6.25 -1.69 11.14
C GLY A 60 5.14 -0.87 11.80
N GLY A 61 4.05 -0.58 11.07
CA GLY A 61 2.95 0.24 11.55
C GLY A 61 3.23 1.75 11.50
N GLU A 62 4.30 2.17 10.83
CA GLU A 62 4.63 3.58 10.66
C GLU A 62 4.14 4.12 9.32
N ASP A 63 3.73 5.38 9.32
CA ASP A 63 3.30 6.04 8.10
C ASP A 63 4.50 6.52 7.27
N PHE A 64 4.37 6.41 5.95
CA PHE A 64 5.28 7.10 5.03
C PHE A 64 5.21 8.61 5.24
N PRO A 65 6.29 9.36 4.93
CA PRO A 65 6.25 10.83 4.98
C PRO A 65 5.06 11.40 4.23
N GLY A 66 4.33 12.33 4.85
CA GLY A 66 3.14 12.92 4.25
C GLY A 66 1.92 12.02 4.19
N ARG A 67 1.88 10.96 4.98
CA ARG A 67 0.74 10.05 5.15
C ARG A 67 0.37 9.97 6.62
N ARG A 68 -0.91 9.72 6.87
CA ARG A 68 -1.41 9.36 8.20
C ARG A 68 -2.71 8.58 8.06
N LEU A 69 -3.12 7.90 9.11
CA LEU A 69 -4.45 7.31 9.20
C LEU A 69 -5.36 8.22 10.02
N LYS A 70 -6.59 8.34 9.57
CA LYS A 70 -7.63 9.02 10.34
C LYS A 70 -7.89 8.24 11.63
N PRO A 71 -7.83 8.88 12.81
CA PRO A 71 -8.01 8.20 14.09
C PRO A 71 -9.33 7.43 14.17
N GLY A 72 -9.28 6.24 14.79
CA GLY A 72 -10.47 5.41 15.02
C GLY A 72 -10.98 4.65 13.79
N THR A 73 -10.26 4.65 12.68
CA THR A 73 -10.72 3.98 11.44
C THR A 73 -10.09 2.62 11.18
N VAL A 74 -9.10 2.21 11.98
CA VAL A 74 -8.40 0.93 11.79
C VAL A 74 -9.32 -0.23 12.18
N ASN A 75 -9.55 -1.12 11.23
CA ASN A 75 -10.26 -2.38 11.40
C ASN A 75 -9.36 -3.54 10.97
N ARG A 76 -8.81 -4.28 11.93
CA ARG A 76 -7.79 -5.31 11.70
C ARG A 76 -8.39 -6.72 11.72
N ASP A 77 -8.02 -7.52 10.71
CA ASP A 77 -8.24 -8.97 10.75
C ASP A 77 -7.20 -9.61 11.68
N PRO A 78 -7.61 -10.15 12.83
CA PRO A 78 -6.66 -10.74 13.79
C PRO A 78 -6.00 -12.02 13.25
N ARG A 79 -6.62 -12.69 12.28
CA ARG A 79 -6.11 -13.93 11.69
C ARG A 79 -4.90 -13.69 10.78
N THR A 80 -4.93 -12.62 9.98
CA THR A 80 -3.90 -12.34 8.98
C THR A 80 -3.02 -11.16 9.36
N GLY A 81 -3.53 -10.24 10.16
CA GLY A 81 -2.88 -8.97 10.47
C GLY A 81 -3.11 -7.88 9.41
N ALA A 82 -3.76 -8.21 8.29
CA ALA A 82 -4.21 -7.21 7.34
C ALA A 82 -5.33 -6.35 7.96
N TYR A 83 -5.52 -5.14 7.48
CA TYR A 83 -6.50 -4.24 8.05
C TYR A 83 -7.00 -3.21 7.03
N GLU A 84 -8.12 -2.61 7.33
CA GLU A 84 -8.66 -1.45 6.62
C GLU A 84 -8.53 -0.20 7.49
N ALA A 85 -8.34 0.95 6.85
CA ALA A 85 -8.35 2.26 7.50
C ALA A 85 -8.59 3.36 6.47
N GLU A 86 -8.90 4.56 6.93
CA GLU A 86 -9.02 5.76 6.09
C GLU A 86 -7.69 6.53 6.10
N PRO A 87 -6.85 6.43 5.05
CA PRO A 87 -5.62 7.20 4.97
C PRO A 87 -5.89 8.64 4.54
N GLU A 88 -5.01 9.52 4.99
CA GLU A 88 -4.96 10.91 4.56
C GLU A 88 -3.59 11.24 3.98
N PHE A 89 -3.57 12.15 3.01
CA PHE A 89 -2.41 12.51 2.21
C PHE A 89 -2.13 14.00 2.37
N PHE A 90 -0.92 14.37 2.80
CA PHE A 90 -0.53 15.76 2.97
C PHE A 90 -0.14 16.39 1.65
N ASP A 91 -0.72 17.56 1.34
CA ASP A 91 -0.37 18.37 0.20
C ASP A 91 0.11 19.75 0.67
N PRO A 92 1.43 20.01 0.63
CA PRO A 92 1.98 21.30 1.07
C PRO A 92 1.63 22.46 0.13
N THR A 93 1.15 22.18 -1.07
CA THR A 93 0.80 23.22 -2.06
C THR A 93 -0.59 23.81 -1.84
N ARG A 94 -1.41 23.16 -1.00
CA ARG A 94 -2.75 23.62 -0.64
C ARG A 94 -2.71 24.41 0.65
N ASN A 95 -3.50 25.51 0.71
CA ASN A 95 -3.60 26.38 1.87
C ASN A 95 -2.21 26.81 2.43
N PRO A 96 -1.30 27.39 1.59
CA PRO A 96 0.02 27.79 2.06
C PRO A 96 -0.06 28.86 3.17
N PRO A 97 0.88 28.85 4.15
CA PRO A 97 2.04 27.97 4.29
C PRO A 97 1.76 26.67 5.03
N HIS A 98 0.50 26.39 5.42
CA HIS A 98 0.14 25.28 6.33
C HIS A 98 0.04 23.92 5.65
N GLY A 99 -0.29 23.87 4.36
CA GLY A 99 -0.64 22.64 3.67
C GLY A 99 -2.03 22.12 4.07
N GLU A 100 -2.44 21.03 3.47
CA GLU A 100 -3.74 20.41 3.71
C GLU A 100 -3.65 18.89 3.65
N TRP A 101 -4.36 18.20 4.54
CA TRP A 101 -4.54 16.75 4.49
C TRP A 101 -5.75 16.42 3.62
N LYS A 102 -5.57 15.51 2.67
CA LYS A 102 -6.58 15.09 1.71
C LYS A 102 -7.03 13.67 1.96
N PRO A 103 -8.31 13.33 1.76
CA PRO A 103 -8.78 11.95 1.81
C PRO A 103 -8.28 11.12 0.62
N LYS A 104 -8.46 9.81 0.70
CA LYS A 104 -8.21 8.88 -0.39
C LYS A 104 -9.37 8.90 -1.40
N ALA A 105 -9.02 8.76 -2.68
CA ALA A 105 -9.98 8.50 -3.76
C ALA A 105 -10.42 7.03 -3.77
N GLY A 106 -11.67 6.79 -4.17
CA GLY A 106 -12.25 5.46 -4.33
C GLY A 106 -12.53 4.75 -2.99
N ASN A 107 -13.30 3.67 -3.08
CA ASN A 107 -13.68 2.81 -1.95
C ASN A 107 -14.12 3.58 -0.69
N ASN A 108 -14.91 4.65 -0.84
CA ASN A 108 -15.36 5.52 0.25
C ASN A 108 -14.21 6.07 1.13
N GLY A 109 -13.01 6.24 0.58
CA GLY A 109 -11.85 6.73 1.31
C GLY A 109 -11.09 5.67 2.09
N VAL A 110 -11.47 4.40 1.99
CA VAL A 110 -10.84 3.29 2.72
C VAL A 110 -9.75 2.63 1.89
N SER A 111 -8.60 2.37 2.51
CA SER A 111 -7.56 1.46 2.00
C SER A 111 -7.50 0.20 2.85
N SER A 112 -7.22 -0.93 2.22
CA SER A 112 -6.74 -2.12 2.90
C SER A 112 -5.22 -2.14 2.93
N PHE A 113 -4.65 -2.62 4.03
CA PHE A 113 -3.21 -2.61 4.27
C PHE A 113 -2.68 -4.03 4.47
N TYR A 114 -1.51 -4.29 3.88
CA TYR A 114 -0.73 -5.49 4.20
C TYR A 114 -0.33 -5.50 5.67
N PRO A 115 -0.09 -6.68 6.27
CA PRO A 115 0.33 -6.76 7.67
C PRO A 115 1.58 -5.89 7.93
N ASP A 116 1.56 -5.14 9.02
CA ASP A 116 2.62 -4.19 9.37
C ASP A 116 4.00 -4.85 9.53
N HIS A 117 4.03 -6.14 9.91
CA HIS A 117 5.28 -6.88 10.12
C HIS A 117 5.90 -7.44 8.86
N TRP A 118 5.19 -7.39 7.72
CA TRP A 118 5.75 -7.86 6.46
C TRP A 118 6.92 -6.97 6.02
N THR A 119 7.94 -7.61 5.45
CA THR A 119 9.06 -6.88 4.86
C THR A 119 8.66 -6.24 3.53
N PRO A 120 9.39 -5.21 3.07
CA PRO A 120 9.15 -4.61 1.75
C PRO A 120 9.18 -5.64 0.61
N ALA A 121 10.09 -6.62 0.68
CA ALA A 121 10.19 -7.67 -0.33
C ALA A 121 8.96 -8.59 -0.33
N GLU A 122 8.40 -8.91 0.84
CA GLU A 122 7.17 -9.70 0.96
C GLU A 122 5.97 -8.95 0.37
N VAL A 123 5.85 -7.67 0.64
CA VAL A 123 4.77 -6.82 0.07
C VAL A 123 4.91 -6.70 -1.45
N ASP A 124 6.12 -6.46 -1.96
CA ASP A 124 6.36 -6.39 -3.41
C ASP A 124 6.11 -7.71 -4.13
N ALA A 125 6.34 -8.83 -3.46
CA ALA A 125 6.07 -10.17 -4.00
C ALA A 125 4.60 -10.59 -3.92
N ALA A 126 3.78 -9.91 -3.12
CA ALA A 126 2.40 -10.31 -2.84
C ALA A 126 1.52 -10.31 -4.10
N VAL A 127 1.60 -9.25 -4.89
CA VAL A 127 0.80 -9.10 -6.12
C VAL A 127 1.18 -10.16 -7.15
N PRO A 128 2.45 -10.28 -7.60
CA PRO A 128 2.82 -11.34 -8.54
C PRO A 128 2.61 -12.75 -7.97
N GLY A 129 2.84 -12.95 -6.67
CA GLY A 129 2.61 -14.23 -6.03
C GLY A 129 1.14 -14.65 -6.04
N ALA A 130 0.23 -13.75 -5.72
CA ALA A 130 -1.21 -14.00 -5.78
C ALA A 130 -1.69 -14.15 -7.22
N PHE A 131 -1.15 -13.39 -8.16
CA PHE A 131 -1.51 -13.47 -9.57
C PHE A 131 -1.23 -14.85 -10.18
N ASN A 132 -0.21 -15.56 -9.72
CA ASN A 132 0.12 -16.90 -10.19
C ASN A 132 -1.00 -17.93 -9.97
N ASN A 133 -1.90 -17.72 -9.02
CA ASN A 133 -3.08 -18.56 -8.76
C ASN A 133 -4.39 -17.81 -8.92
N ALA A 134 -4.38 -16.68 -9.58
CA ALA A 134 -5.53 -15.80 -9.68
C ALA A 134 -6.62 -16.36 -10.60
N VAL A 135 -7.85 -16.01 -10.25
CA VAL A 135 -9.03 -16.21 -11.05
C VAL A 135 -9.72 -14.87 -11.32
N PRO A 136 -10.51 -14.73 -12.40
CA PRO A 136 -11.31 -13.53 -12.61
C PRO A 136 -12.24 -13.24 -11.43
N ALA A 137 -12.33 -11.98 -11.03
CA ALA A 137 -13.13 -11.54 -9.87
C ALA A 137 -14.22 -10.52 -10.25
N GLY A 138 -14.57 -10.44 -11.53
CA GLY A 138 -15.55 -9.50 -12.06
C GLY A 138 -14.90 -8.25 -12.66
N GLY A 139 -15.52 -7.72 -13.72
CA GLY A 139 -14.96 -6.59 -14.47
C GLY A 139 -13.52 -6.85 -14.91
N ASN A 140 -12.65 -5.88 -14.69
CA ASN A 140 -11.21 -5.99 -14.99
C ASN A 140 -10.36 -6.45 -13.78
N MET A 141 -10.99 -7.14 -12.83
CA MET A 141 -10.34 -7.57 -11.58
C MET A 141 -9.99 -9.04 -11.58
N TRP A 142 -8.91 -9.37 -10.87
CA TRP A 142 -8.52 -10.73 -10.52
C TRP A 142 -8.45 -10.88 -8.99
N ARG A 143 -8.51 -12.11 -8.52
CA ARG A 143 -8.34 -12.47 -7.11
C ARG A 143 -7.46 -13.70 -7.01
N GLY A 144 -6.49 -13.66 -6.12
CA GLY A 144 -5.60 -14.77 -5.80
C GLY A 144 -5.20 -14.76 -4.33
N THR A 145 -4.30 -15.66 -3.97
CA THR A 145 -3.81 -15.78 -2.59
C THR A 145 -2.30 -15.75 -2.53
N TYR A 146 -1.77 -15.13 -1.47
CA TYR A 146 -0.36 -15.11 -1.18
C TYR A 146 -0.13 -15.08 0.34
N ARG A 147 0.61 -16.06 0.87
CA ARG A 147 0.93 -16.17 2.30
C ARG A 147 -0.30 -16.07 3.21
N GLY A 148 -1.39 -16.72 2.84
CA GLY A 148 -2.63 -16.73 3.58
C GLY A 148 -3.52 -15.49 3.44
N LEU A 149 -3.09 -14.49 2.67
CA LEU A 149 -3.93 -13.35 2.31
C LEU A 149 -4.64 -13.58 0.99
N THR A 150 -5.90 -13.17 0.92
CA THR A 150 -6.59 -12.95 -0.35
C THR A 150 -6.19 -11.57 -0.87
N ILE A 151 -5.79 -11.51 -2.13
CA ILE A 151 -5.36 -10.28 -2.80
C ILE A 151 -6.19 -10.11 -4.06
N GLU A 152 -6.72 -8.92 -4.24
CA GLU A 152 -7.38 -8.49 -5.47
C GLU A 152 -6.53 -7.44 -6.18
N GLY A 153 -6.67 -7.39 -7.50
CA GLY A 153 -6.00 -6.39 -8.33
C GLY A 153 -6.64 -6.27 -9.68
N PHE A 154 -6.06 -5.44 -10.53
CA PHE A 154 -6.53 -5.23 -11.90
C PHE A 154 -5.62 -5.91 -12.91
N TYR A 155 -6.23 -6.47 -13.96
CA TYR A 155 -5.51 -6.90 -15.16
C TYR A 155 -4.92 -5.67 -15.89
N ASP A 156 -3.78 -5.87 -16.55
CA ASP A 156 -3.11 -4.81 -17.32
C ASP A 156 -3.60 -4.68 -18.77
N GLY A 157 -4.53 -5.55 -19.19
CA GLY A 157 -5.02 -5.61 -20.55
C GLY A 157 -4.15 -6.42 -21.53
N ALA A 158 -3.01 -6.92 -21.08
CA ALA A 158 -2.07 -7.74 -21.86
C ALA A 158 -1.83 -9.13 -21.26
N GLY A 159 -2.75 -9.61 -20.41
CA GLY A 159 -2.66 -10.89 -19.73
C GLY A 159 -1.83 -10.88 -18.44
N GLY A 160 -1.37 -9.71 -17.98
CA GLY A 160 -0.66 -9.51 -16.74
C GLY A 160 -1.47 -8.71 -15.72
N PHE A 161 -0.78 -8.18 -14.73
CA PHE A 161 -1.36 -7.44 -13.60
C PHE A 161 -0.78 -6.02 -13.50
N THR A 162 -1.51 -5.12 -12.86
CA THR A 162 -1.04 -3.78 -12.51
C THR A 162 -0.55 -3.74 -11.06
N HIS A 163 -1.46 -3.65 -10.12
CA HIS A 163 -1.21 -3.65 -8.69
C HIS A 163 -2.32 -4.42 -7.98
N GLY A 164 -2.22 -4.56 -6.67
CA GLY A 164 -3.23 -5.25 -5.89
C GLY A 164 -3.13 -4.89 -4.41
N TRP A 165 -4.15 -5.28 -3.67
CA TRP A 165 -4.33 -4.98 -2.26
C TRP A 165 -4.94 -6.18 -1.54
N PRO A 166 -4.71 -6.32 -0.21
CA PRO A 166 -5.34 -7.39 0.55
C PRO A 166 -6.84 -7.17 0.69
N VAL A 167 -7.58 -8.27 0.74
CA VAL A 167 -9.01 -8.32 1.03
C VAL A 167 -9.19 -8.96 2.41
N LEU A 168 -10.01 -8.34 3.26
CA LEU A 168 -10.31 -8.85 4.59
C LEU A 168 -11.50 -9.80 4.56
#